data_9b802a5ab11d06fdf2a07b5c7aaaa80d
#
_entry.id   9b802a5ab11d06fdf2a07b5c7aaaa80d
#
_cell.length_a   1.000
_cell.length_b   1.000
_cell.length_c   1.000
_cell.angle_alpha   90.00
_cell.angle_beta   90.00
_cell.angle_gamma   90.00
#
_symmetry.space_group_name_H-M   'P 1'
#
loop_
_entity.id
_entity.type
_entity.pdbx_description
1 polymer ?
#
loop_
_entity_poly.entity_id
_entity_poly.type
_entity_poly.pdbx_seq_one_letter_code
_entity_poly.pdbx_strand_id
1 'polypeptide(L)'
;AEHITEGGIKEMALQQEPDNIVWCVRIDGKLVGMTYRREENVIAWHEHTLGGKSGACTVTVSDYANLAVGTTLKFTKSDGTTVTFTSEAAGGSAPADTSLGFRPNESNNTTADNIFTRMNAHADFTVANPSAAIVTIEETNPSATGFLSCVSSDTTRLTTTNQTHALVESIATIPGDLNEDAVYMVVQRTINLGTKRYIEFFAPFDFGSSAEDAFFVDSGLSYTGTAATSMSGLNHLEGEVVSTLVNGATHPNKAVASGAITLDFSATKAHIGLLYKSTLQTMRIEAGGTEGTAQGKTKRIHEVVLRLFRTI
;
A
#
# COMPACT_ATOMS: atom_id res chain seq x y z
N ALA A 1 1.40 16.62 17.88
CA ALA A 1 0.41 16.29 16.83
C ALA A 1 0.82 16.83 15.45
N GLU A 2 1.56 17.94 15.35
CA GLU A 2 1.87 18.61 14.07
C GLU A 2 2.43 17.66 13.00
N HIS A 3 3.36 16.78 13.34
CA HIS A 3 3.96 15.82 12.41
C HIS A 3 2.98 14.75 11.90
N ILE A 4 1.88 14.48 12.60
CA ILE A 4 0.85 13.53 12.18
C ILE A 4 -0.20 14.21 11.30
N THR A 5 -0.53 15.45 11.61
CA THR A 5 -1.51 16.28 10.89
C THR A 5 -0.87 17.16 9.82
N GLU A 6 0.39 16.92 9.47
CA GLU A 6 1.10 17.65 8.44
C GLU A 6 0.34 17.65 7.11
N GLY A 7 0.23 18.81 6.49
CA GLY A 7 -0.57 18.99 5.27
C GLY A 7 -2.04 19.34 5.51
N GLY A 8 -2.54 19.23 6.75
CA GLY A 8 -3.91 19.63 7.13
C GLY A 8 -4.92 18.48 7.08
N ILE A 9 -6.03 18.70 7.75
CA ILE A 9 -7.18 17.78 7.84
C ILE A 9 -8.29 18.28 6.92
N LYS A 10 -8.81 17.37 6.10
CA LYS A 10 -9.92 17.63 5.17
C LYS A 10 -11.28 17.37 5.81
N GLU A 11 -11.39 16.29 6.59
CA GLU A 11 -12.65 15.82 7.16
C GLU A 11 -12.40 15.08 8.47
N MET A 12 -13.37 15.09 9.37
CA MET A 12 -13.31 14.40 10.66
C MET A 12 -14.63 13.72 10.97
N ALA A 13 -14.56 12.57 11.63
CA ALA A 13 -15.70 11.84 12.19
C ALA A 13 -15.36 11.37 13.61
N LEU A 14 -16.34 11.41 14.51
CA LEU A 14 -16.16 10.95 15.88
C LEU A 14 -16.84 9.58 16.04
N GLN A 15 -16.05 8.60 16.44
CA GLN A 15 -16.53 7.31 16.95
C GLN A 15 -16.55 7.41 18.47
N GLN A 16 -17.69 7.13 19.09
CA GLN A 16 -17.86 7.18 20.54
C GLN A 16 -17.68 5.80 21.18
N GLU A 17 -18.21 4.79 20.52
CA GLU A 17 -18.20 3.40 21.03
C GLU A 17 -17.56 2.43 20.01
N PRO A 18 -16.83 1.41 20.44
CA PRO A 18 -16.46 1.06 21.83
C PRO A 18 -15.32 1.93 22.38
N ASP A 19 -14.60 2.60 21.52
CA ASP A 19 -13.45 3.46 21.86
C ASP A 19 -13.67 4.87 21.32
N ASN A 20 -13.40 5.87 22.16
CA ASN A 20 -13.56 7.27 21.77
C ASN A 20 -12.41 7.69 20.86
N ILE A 21 -12.65 7.67 19.55
CA ILE A 21 -11.65 7.96 18.52
C ILE A 21 -12.17 9.07 17.59
N VAL A 22 -11.37 10.11 17.45
CA VAL A 22 -11.57 11.11 16.40
C VAL A 22 -10.81 10.67 15.17
N TRP A 23 -11.54 10.25 14.16
CA TRP A 23 -11.01 9.89 12.86
C TRP A 23 -10.83 11.12 11.99
N CYS A 24 -9.69 11.25 11.35
CA CYS A 24 -9.34 12.39 10.52
C CYS A 24 -8.83 11.93 9.16
N VAL A 25 -9.42 12.46 8.09
CA VAL A 25 -8.89 12.32 6.74
C VAL A 25 -8.00 13.51 6.45
N ARG A 26 -6.74 13.25 6.14
CA ARG A 26 -5.78 14.28 5.74
C ARG A 26 -6.01 14.72 4.29
N ILE A 27 -5.51 15.88 3.94
CA ILE A 27 -5.58 16.41 2.55
C ILE A 27 -4.86 15.48 1.57
N ASP A 28 -3.81 14.78 1.99
CA ASP A 28 -3.07 13.79 1.20
C ASP A 28 -3.77 12.41 1.14
N GLY A 29 -4.96 12.27 1.71
CA GLY A 29 -5.76 11.05 1.68
C GLY A 29 -5.37 10.00 2.73
N LYS A 30 -4.45 10.29 3.63
CA LYS A 30 -4.13 9.41 4.75
C LYS A 30 -5.21 9.46 5.82
N LEU A 31 -5.46 8.32 6.44
CA LEU A 31 -6.35 8.21 7.59
C LEU A 31 -5.55 8.26 8.88
N VAL A 32 -5.96 9.12 9.77
CA VAL A 32 -5.35 9.32 11.09
C VAL A 32 -6.43 9.20 12.15
N GLY A 33 -6.13 8.53 13.24
CA GLY A 33 -7.01 8.45 14.41
C GLY A 33 -6.37 9.08 15.64
N MET A 34 -7.19 9.73 16.44
CA MET A 34 -6.82 10.23 17.75
C MET A 34 -7.70 9.58 18.80
N THR A 35 -7.15 8.68 19.58
CA THR A 35 -7.82 8.15 20.77
C THR A 35 -7.80 9.22 21.86
N TYR A 36 -8.97 9.58 22.37
CA TYR A 36 -9.12 10.58 23.43
C TYR A 36 -9.91 10.01 24.61
N ARG A 37 -9.23 9.67 25.66
CA ARG A 37 -9.83 9.22 26.93
C ARG A 37 -9.47 10.19 28.04
N ARG A 38 -10.37 11.12 28.30
CA ARG A 38 -10.16 12.21 29.25
C ARG A 38 -9.97 11.69 30.68
N GLU A 39 -10.73 10.69 31.07
CA GLU A 39 -10.70 10.11 32.42
C GLU A 39 -9.37 9.41 32.73
N GLU A 40 -8.75 8.85 31.70
CA GLU A 40 -7.46 8.15 31.81
C GLU A 40 -6.27 9.04 31.43
N ASN A 41 -6.51 10.31 31.06
CA ASN A 41 -5.51 11.22 30.49
C ASN A 41 -4.77 10.65 29.28
N VAL A 42 -5.45 9.86 28.46
CA VAL A 42 -4.87 9.28 27.26
C VAL A 42 -5.22 10.14 26.05
N ILE A 43 -4.18 10.60 25.34
CA ILE A 43 -4.26 11.18 24.00
C ILE A 43 -3.22 10.46 23.17
N ALA A 44 -3.67 9.58 22.27
CA ALA A 44 -2.79 8.80 21.42
C ALA A 44 -3.16 9.00 19.96
N TRP A 45 -2.15 9.23 19.11
CA TRP A 45 -2.31 9.39 17.69
C TRP A 45 -1.77 8.17 16.94
N HIS A 46 -2.45 7.77 15.91
CA HIS A 46 -2.02 6.71 15.02
C HIS A 46 -2.37 7.05 13.57
N GLU A 47 -1.60 6.53 12.64
CA GLU A 47 -1.83 6.65 11.20
C GLU A 47 -2.19 5.27 10.66
N HIS A 48 -3.22 5.21 9.82
CA HIS A 48 -3.61 4.00 9.10
C HIS A 48 -3.06 4.06 7.68
N THR A 49 -2.12 3.17 7.39
CA THR A 49 -1.68 2.92 6.02
C THR A 49 -2.57 1.81 5.45
N LEU A 50 -3.41 2.16 4.49
CA LEU A 50 -4.31 1.20 3.85
C LEU A 50 -3.52 0.19 3.03
N GLY A 51 -3.90 -1.08 3.12
CA GLY A 51 -3.28 -2.18 2.40
C GLY A 51 -3.50 -2.12 0.89
N GLY A 52 -2.74 -2.92 0.18
CA GLY A 52 -2.74 -3.05 -1.26
C GLY A 52 -1.39 -2.74 -1.88
N LYS A 53 -1.28 -2.94 -3.20
CA LYS A 53 -0.08 -2.55 -3.93
C LYS A 53 0.16 -1.05 -3.83
N SER A 54 1.41 -0.67 -3.70
CA SER A 54 1.82 0.70 -3.95
C SER A 54 1.43 1.05 -5.38
N GLY A 55 0.78 2.20 -5.57
CA GLY A 55 0.21 2.58 -6.87
C GLY A 55 1.17 2.41 -8.03
N ALA A 56 0.61 2.23 -9.22
CA ALA A 56 1.38 2.19 -10.45
C ALA A 56 1.98 3.55 -10.79
N CYS A 57 3.07 3.58 -11.51
CA CYS A 57 3.50 4.77 -12.23
C CYS A 57 3.37 4.55 -13.73
N THR A 58 3.15 5.64 -14.47
CA THR A 58 3.14 5.61 -15.92
C THR A 58 4.29 6.42 -16.48
N VAL A 59 4.85 5.94 -17.57
CA VAL A 59 5.86 6.65 -18.37
C VAL A 59 5.26 6.86 -19.75
N THR A 60 5.15 8.11 -20.18
CA THR A 60 4.62 8.46 -21.52
C THR A 60 5.75 9.02 -22.37
N VAL A 61 5.97 8.42 -23.52
CA VAL A 61 6.92 8.92 -24.52
C VAL A 61 6.19 9.89 -25.44
N SER A 62 6.58 11.17 -25.39
CA SER A 62 5.94 12.24 -26.18
C SER A 62 6.76 12.64 -27.40
N ASP A 63 8.08 12.51 -27.34
CA ASP A 63 8.99 12.87 -28.43
C ASP A 63 10.28 12.04 -28.38
N TYR A 64 10.23 10.86 -29.01
CA TYR A 64 11.38 9.95 -29.06
C TYR A 64 12.56 10.51 -29.84
N ALA A 65 12.29 11.29 -30.91
CA ALA A 65 13.30 11.75 -31.84
C ALA A 65 14.30 12.75 -31.21
N ASN A 66 13.84 13.52 -30.26
CA ASN A 66 14.63 14.51 -29.54
C ASN A 66 15.00 14.06 -28.11
N LEU A 67 14.74 12.80 -27.76
CA LEU A 67 15.12 12.27 -26.44
C LEU A 67 16.64 12.12 -26.36
N ALA A 68 17.24 12.88 -25.47
CA ALA A 68 18.70 12.92 -25.34
C ALA A 68 19.26 11.61 -24.75
N VAL A 69 20.45 11.20 -25.25
CA VAL A 69 21.23 10.13 -24.58
C VAL A 69 21.56 10.55 -23.15
N GLY A 70 21.40 9.64 -22.22
CA GLY A 70 21.61 9.91 -20.80
C GLY A 70 20.37 10.41 -20.06
N THR A 71 19.21 10.56 -20.75
CA THR A 71 17.93 10.82 -20.06
C THR A 71 17.60 9.67 -19.12
N THR A 72 17.26 9.96 -17.87
CA THR A 72 17.04 8.96 -16.84
C THR A 72 15.57 8.85 -16.45
N LEU A 73 15.15 7.61 -16.17
CA LEU A 73 13.93 7.25 -15.44
C LEU A 73 14.37 6.67 -14.09
N LYS A 74 14.23 7.44 -13.04
CA LYS A 74 14.57 7.03 -11.68
C LYS A 74 13.31 6.56 -10.96
N PHE A 75 13.27 5.28 -10.63
CA PHE A 75 12.22 4.66 -9.83
C PHE A 75 12.68 4.60 -8.38
N THR A 76 11.84 5.08 -7.47
CA THR A 76 12.00 4.86 -6.03
C THR A 76 10.96 3.83 -5.62
N LYS A 77 11.43 2.67 -5.16
CA LYS A 77 10.57 1.57 -4.72
C LYS A 77 9.93 1.87 -3.37
N SER A 78 8.91 1.10 -3.02
CA SER A 78 8.18 1.23 -1.77
C SER A 78 9.05 0.99 -0.52
N ASP A 79 10.18 0.31 -0.65
CA ASP A 79 11.19 0.13 0.40
C ASP A 79 12.21 1.28 0.51
N GLY A 80 12.08 2.30 -0.36
CA GLY A 80 12.98 3.47 -0.44
C GLY A 80 14.23 3.24 -1.32
N THR A 81 14.47 2.03 -1.81
CA THR A 81 15.58 1.78 -2.73
C THR A 81 15.29 2.31 -4.12
N THR A 82 16.30 2.58 -4.92
CA THR A 82 16.14 3.20 -6.23
C THR A 82 16.72 2.36 -7.34
N VAL A 83 16.01 2.33 -8.49
CA VAL A 83 16.47 1.76 -9.75
C VAL A 83 16.40 2.85 -10.82
N THR A 84 17.46 3.03 -11.60
CA THR A 84 17.52 4.07 -12.64
C THR A 84 17.76 3.44 -14.00
N PHE A 85 16.84 3.66 -14.93
CA PHE A 85 17.01 3.32 -16.33
C PHE A 85 17.49 4.55 -17.09
N THR A 86 18.36 4.35 -18.08
CA THR A 86 18.98 5.45 -18.82
C THR A 86 18.79 5.26 -20.34
N SER A 87 18.45 6.34 -21.03
CA SER A 87 18.35 6.31 -22.47
C SER A 87 19.74 6.21 -23.12
N GLU A 88 19.87 5.32 -24.08
CA GLU A 88 21.06 5.13 -24.90
C GLU A 88 20.89 5.76 -26.29
N ALA A 89 21.92 5.68 -27.12
CA ALA A 89 21.87 6.20 -28.48
C ALA A 89 20.70 5.58 -29.27
N ALA A 90 19.99 6.42 -30.05
CA ALA A 90 18.89 5.97 -30.87
C ALA A 90 19.32 4.95 -31.92
N GLY A 91 18.42 4.03 -32.29
CA GLY A 91 18.61 3.05 -33.34
C GLY A 91 18.74 1.61 -32.88
N GLY A 92 18.18 0.70 -33.69
CA GLY A 92 18.14 -0.73 -33.44
C GLY A 92 16.99 -1.18 -32.56
N SER A 93 16.42 -2.34 -32.87
CA SER A 93 15.36 -3.00 -32.08
C SER A 93 15.93 -3.80 -30.91
N ALA A 94 17.26 -3.79 -30.74
CA ALA A 94 17.89 -4.55 -29.67
C ALA A 94 17.76 -3.85 -28.33
N PRO A 95 17.63 -4.63 -27.23
CA PRO A 95 17.81 -4.07 -25.91
C PRO A 95 19.15 -3.36 -25.81
N ALA A 96 19.18 -2.32 -25.03
CA ALA A 96 20.37 -1.56 -24.73
C ALA A 96 21.54 -2.45 -24.27
N ASP A 97 22.76 -1.97 -24.45
CA ASP A 97 23.97 -2.71 -24.09
C ASP A 97 24.10 -2.95 -22.58
N THR A 98 23.38 -2.16 -21.77
CA THR A 98 23.33 -2.32 -20.33
C THR A 98 22.00 -2.89 -19.87
N SER A 99 21.97 -3.59 -18.74
CA SER A 99 20.76 -4.17 -18.15
C SER A 99 19.72 -3.12 -17.74
N LEU A 100 20.14 -1.86 -17.58
CA LEU A 100 19.28 -0.72 -17.17
C LEU A 100 19.19 0.37 -18.26
N GLY A 101 19.53 0.05 -19.52
CA GLY A 101 19.44 0.97 -20.63
C GLY A 101 18.19 0.75 -21.49
N PHE A 102 17.67 1.77 -22.13
CA PHE A 102 16.65 1.67 -23.18
C PHE A 102 16.99 2.57 -24.36
N ARG A 103 16.53 2.23 -25.56
CA ARG A 103 16.84 2.98 -26.78
C ARG A 103 15.59 3.65 -27.35
N PRO A 104 15.63 4.96 -27.62
CA PRO A 104 14.65 5.61 -28.49
C PRO A 104 14.74 5.05 -29.90
N ASN A 105 13.62 4.70 -30.52
CA ASN A 105 13.63 4.12 -31.86
C ASN A 105 12.33 4.39 -32.62
N GLU A 106 12.41 4.71 -33.89
CA GLU A 106 11.39 4.80 -34.92
C GLU A 106 10.11 5.60 -34.60
N SER A 107 9.55 5.45 -33.41
CA SER A 107 8.33 6.12 -32.96
C SER A 107 8.25 6.19 -31.42
N ASN A 108 7.31 7.00 -30.93
CA ASN A 108 6.99 7.02 -29.49
C ASN A 108 6.53 5.65 -28.99
N ASN A 109 5.73 4.94 -29.78
CA ASN A 109 5.24 3.60 -29.42
C ASN A 109 6.40 2.60 -29.36
N THR A 110 7.25 2.54 -30.39
CA THR A 110 8.41 1.63 -30.39
C THR A 110 9.39 1.93 -29.25
N THR A 111 9.56 3.19 -28.92
CA THR A 111 10.35 3.59 -27.75
C THR A 111 9.71 3.13 -26.44
N ALA A 112 8.38 3.22 -26.32
CA ALA A 112 7.65 2.68 -25.18
C ALA A 112 7.77 1.15 -25.08
N ASP A 113 7.74 0.43 -26.22
CA ASP A 113 7.96 -1.01 -26.27
C ASP A 113 9.38 -1.39 -25.82
N ASN A 114 10.37 -0.57 -26.14
CA ASN A 114 11.75 -0.76 -25.69
C ASN A 114 11.90 -0.54 -24.17
N ILE A 115 11.22 0.48 -23.63
CA ILE A 115 11.15 0.72 -22.18
C ILE A 115 10.46 -0.46 -21.50
N PHE A 116 9.29 -0.90 -22.03
CA PHE A 116 8.57 -2.07 -21.54
C PHE A 116 9.45 -3.31 -21.49
N THR A 117 10.08 -3.65 -22.60
CA THR A 117 10.93 -4.86 -22.70
C THR A 117 12.04 -4.84 -21.66
N ARG A 118 12.64 -3.70 -21.46
CA ARG A 118 13.75 -3.56 -20.50
C ARG A 118 13.27 -3.65 -19.06
N MET A 119 12.18 -2.97 -18.73
CA MET A 119 11.65 -2.95 -17.37
C MET A 119 10.99 -4.28 -16.97
N ASN A 120 10.28 -4.93 -17.92
CA ASN A 120 9.65 -6.23 -17.69
C ASN A 120 10.68 -7.36 -17.46
N ALA A 121 11.92 -7.17 -17.91
CA ALA A 121 13.03 -8.08 -17.60
C ALA A 121 13.64 -7.84 -16.21
N HIS A 122 13.27 -6.77 -15.52
CA HIS A 122 13.79 -6.48 -14.19
C HIS A 122 12.90 -7.10 -13.12
N ALA A 123 13.50 -7.86 -12.19
CA ALA A 123 12.75 -8.64 -11.19
C ALA A 123 11.85 -7.80 -10.25
N ASP A 124 12.19 -6.52 -10.07
CA ASP A 124 11.47 -5.63 -9.16
C ASP A 124 10.18 -5.05 -9.76
N PHE A 125 9.95 -5.17 -11.07
CA PHE A 125 8.84 -4.52 -11.75
C PHE A 125 7.94 -5.50 -12.50
N THR A 126 6.65 -5.26 -12.41
CA THR A 126 5.62 -5.83 -13.28
C THR A 126 5.14 -4.74 -14.20
N VAL A 127 5.18 -4.97 -15.50
CA VAL A 127 4.94 -3.93 -16.50
C VAL A 127 3.82 -4.38 -17.45
N ALA A 128 2.83 -3.51 -17.66
CA ALA A 128 1.78 -3.77 -18.63
C ALA A 128 2.27 -3.45 -20.05
N ASN A 129 1.79 -4.20 -21.05
CA ASN A 129 2.05 -3.91 -22.45
C ASN A 129 1.71 -2.45 -22.76
N PRO A 130 2.61 -1.72 -23.46
CA PRO A 130 2.36 -0.33 -23.80
C PRO A 130 1.11 -0.14 -24.65
N SER A 131 0.42 0.96 -24.39
CA SER A 131 -0.71 1.41 -25.19
C SER A 131 -0.54 2.89 -25.49
N ALA A 132 -0.59 3.28 -26.77
CA ALA A 132 -0.43 4.67 -27.19
C ALA A 132 0.80 5.38 -26.60
N ALA A 133 1.96 4.75 -26.66
CA ALA A 133 3.25 5.23 -26.12
C ALA A 133 3.28 5.42 -24.59
N ILE A 134 2.38 4.75 -23.85
CA ILE A 134 2.31 4.78 -22.40
C ILE A 134 2.70 3.40 -21.86
N VAL A 135 3.68 3.38 -20.97
CA VAL A 135 4.10 2.19 -20.21
C VAL A 135 3.59 2.33 -18.78
N THR A 136 2.85 1.34 -18.29
CA THR A 136 2.39 1.30 -16.91
C THR A 136 3.20 0.29 -16.11
N ILE A 137 3.73 0.72 -14.98
CA ILE A 137 4.72 0.00 -14.19
C ILE A 137 4.22 -0.14 -12.76
N GLU A 138 4.26 -1.34 -12.22
CA GLU A 138 4.04 -1.66 -10.81
C GLU A 138 5.27 -2.30 -10.20
N GLU A 139 5.42 -2.22 -8.89
CA GLU A 139 6.41 -2.97 -8.17
C GLU A 139 5.94 -4.42 -7.97
N THR A 140 6.77 -5.40 -8.30
CA THR A 140 6.41 -6.84 -8.22
C THR A 140 6.14 -7.27 -6.77
N ASN A 141 6.98 -6.80 -5.84
CA ASN A 141 6.87 -7.11 -4.42
C ASN A 141 6.90 -5.82 -3.59
N PRO A 142 5.81 -5.06 -3.55
CA PRO A 142 5.80 -3.78 -2.84
C PRO A 142 5.92 -3.97 -1.32
N SER A 143 6.64 -3.04 -0.69
CA SER A 143 6.60 -2.89 0.76
C SER A 143 5.29 -2.21 1.17
N ALA A 144 4.73 -2.59 2.31
CA ALA A 144 3.51 -1.97 2.83
C ALA A 144 3.69 -0.52 3.33
N THR A 145 4.88 0.07 3.25
CA THR A 145 5.19 1.36 3.88
C THR A 145 5.53 2.49 2.91
N GLY A 146 5.64 2.21 1.63
CA GLY A 146 6.07 3.22 0.67
C GLY A 146 5.37 3.09 -0.68
N PHE A 147 5.70 3.97 -1.62
CA PHE A 147 5.10 4.01 -2.96
C PHE A 147 6.16 3.79 -4.02
N LEU A 148 5.77 3.14 -5.11
CA LEU A 148 6.51 3.25 -6.34
C LEU A 148 6.34 4.67 -6.90
N SER A 149 7.42 5.38 -7.08
CA SER A 149 7.42 6.65 -7.80
C SER A 149 8.46 6.65 -8.90
N CYS A 150 8.17 7.32 -9.99
CA CYS A 150 9.06 7.50 -11.11
C CYS A 150 9.27 8.99 -11.40
N VAL A 151 10.51 9.37 -11.62
CA VAL A 151 10.88 10.73 -12.03
C VAL A 151 11.74 10.63 -13.28
N SER A 152 11.35 11.37 -14.31
CA SER A 152 12.15 11.55 -15.54
C SER A 152 13.04 12.77 -15.42
N SER A 153 14.27 12.69 -15.92
CA SER A 153 15.15 13.86 -16.07
C SER A 153 14.76 14.76 -17.26
N ASP A 154 13.92 14.26 -18.16
CA ASP A 154 13.32 15.04 -19.27
C ASP A 154 11.78 14.96 -19.19
N THR A 155 11.18 15.87 -18.43
CA THR A 155 9.75 15.91 -18.18
C THR A 155 8.91 16.39 -19.37
N THR A 156 9.56 16.80 -20.47
CA THR A 156 8.88 17.23 -21.69
C THR A 156 8.68 16.10 -22.67
N ARG A 157 9.73 15.28 -22.86
CA ARG A 157 9.74 14.20 -23.86
C ARG A 157 9.41 12.85 -23.29
N LEU A 158 9.65 12.69 -22.00
CA LEU A 158 9.42 11.48 -21.23
C LEU A 158 8.72 11.85 -19.93
N THR A 159 7.40 11.98 -19.99
CA THR A 159 6.59 12.39 -18.84
C THR A 159 6.26 11.21 -17.94
N THR A 160 6.22 11.44 -16.65
CA THR A 160 5.87 10.42 -15.66
C THR A 160 4.66 10.85 -14.85
N THR A 161 3.77 9.90 -14.55
CA THR A 161 2.66 10.11 -13.64
C THR A 161 2.72 9.03 -12.57
N ASN A 162 2.75 9.44 -11.31
CA ASN A 162 2.74 8.53 -10.18
C ASN A 162 1.31 8.42 -9.65
N GLN A 163 0.83 7.18 -9.55
CA GLN A 163 -0.44 6.91 -8.88
C GLN A 163 -0.15 6.62 -7.42
N THR A 164 -0.91 7.26 -6.58
CA THR A 164 -0.78 7.10 -5.13
C THR A 164 -1.48 5.83 -4.65
N HIS A 165 -1.14 5.39 -3.46
CA HIS A 165 -1.82 4.37 -2.65
C HIS A 165 -3.34 4.53 -2.61
N ALA A 166 -3.97 3.58 -1.93
CA ALA A 166 -5.29 3.77 -1.41
C ALA A 166 -5.38 5.09 -0.62
N LEU A 167 -6.34 5.92 -1.00
CA LEU A 167 -6.60 7.21 -0.36
C LEU A 167 -7.99 7.17 0.25
N VAL A 168 -8.12 7.64 1.48
CA VAL A 168 -9.44 7.92 2.05
C VAL A 168 -9.91 9.28 1.53
N GLU A 169 -11.04 9.28 0.83
CA GLU A 169 -11.63 10.49 0.27
C GLU A 169 -12.64 11.14 1.20
N SER A 170 -13.34 10.32 2.01
CA SER A 170 -14.36 10.76 2.98
C SER A 170 -14.52 9.75 4.09
N ILE A 171 -15.00 10.17 5.25
CA ILE A 171 -15.25 9.33 6.42
C ILE A 171 -16.55 9.74 7.11
N ALA A 172 -17.30 8.77 7.60
CA ALA A 172 -18.51 8.99 8.38
C ALA A 172 -18.67 7.92 9.46
N THR A 173 -19.18 8.32 10.60
CA THR A 173 -19.55 7.41 11.67
C THR A 173 -21.07 7.27 11.71
N ILE A 174 -21.55 6.04 11.76
CA ILE A 174 -22.97 5.72 11.81
C ILE A 174 -23.19 4.87 13.06
N PRO A 175 -24.16 5.22 13.94
CA PRO A 175 -24.51 4.38 15.08
C PRO A 175 -24.87 2.97 14.63
N GLY A 176 -24.24 1.96 15.19
CA GLY A 176 -24.50 0.56 14.88
C GLY A 176 -25.45 -0.11 15.86
N ASP A 177 -25.80 -1.37 15.61
CA ASP A 177 -26.84 -2.10 16.34
C ASP A 177 -26.37 -2.59 17.72
N LEU A 178 -25.22 -2.71 18.11
CA LEU A 178 -24.75 -3.33 19.36
C LEU A 178 -24.02 -2.35 20.30
N ASN A 179 -24.43 -1.10 20.35
CA ASN A 179 -23.73 -0.01 21.04
C ASN A 179 -22.30 0.20 20.51
N GLU A 180 -22.09 -0.10 19.24
CA GLU A 180 -20.84 0.18 18.54
C GLU A 180 -21.12 1.11 17.38
N ASP A 181 -20.27 2.10 17.19
CA ASP A 181 -20.33 2.98 16.05
C ASP A 181 -19.61 2.33 14.85
N ALA A 182 -20.29 2.20 13.73
CA ALA A 182 -19.67 1.75 12.49
C ALA A 182 -19.02 2.94 11.76
N VAL A 183 -17.73 2.82 11.49
CA VAL A 183 -16.95 3.84 10.78
C VAL A 183 -16.86 3.45 9.31
N TYR A 184 -17.51 4.23 8.44
CA TYR A 184 -17.51 4.06 7.00
C TYR A 184 -16.56 5.04 6.35
N MET A 185 -15.92 4.62 5.27
CA MET A 185 -15.02 5.46 4.50
C MET A 185 -15.19 5.21 2.99
N VAL A 186 -15.01 6.26 2.22
CA VAL A 186 -14.83 6.15 0.77
C VAL A 186 -13.35 6.04 0.49
N VAL A 187 -12.92 4.91 -0.05
CA VAL A 187 -11.52 4.63 -0.35
C VAL A 187 -11.31 4.55 -1.85
N GLN A 188 -10.39 5.36 -2.35
CA GLN A 188 -9.88 5.23 -3.71
C GLN A 188 -8.72 4.25 -3.72
N ARG A 189 -8.78 3.23 -4.55
CA ARG A 189 -7.72 2.22 -4.72
C ARG A 189 -7.32 2.11 -6.19
N THR A 190 -6.07 1.73 -6.44
CA THR A 190 -5.63 1.28 -7.75
C THR A 190 -5.70 -0.25 -7.77
N ILE A 191 -6.64 -0.78 -8.55
CA ILE A 191 -6.88 -2.23 -8.69
C ILE A 191 -6.76 -2.58 -10.16
N ASN A 192 -5.92 -3.55 -10.48
CA ASN A 192 -5.65 -4.00 -11.85
C ASN A 192 -5.38 -2.81 -12.80
N LEU A 193 -4.45 -1.95 -12.41
CA LEU A 193 -4.03 -0.72 -13.12
C LEU A 193 -5.13 0.36 -13.28
N GLY A 194 -6.30 0.17 -12.68
CA GLY A 194 -7.43 1.09 -12.76
C GLY A 194 -7.79 1.73 -11.42
N THR A 195 -8.12 3.02 -11.42
CA THR A 195 -8.65 3.69 -10.24
C THR A 195 -10.07 3.23 -9.96
N LYS A 196 -10.32 2.72 -8.76
CA LYS A 196 -11.61 2.28 -8.24
C LYS A 196 -11.94 3.02 -6.95
N ARG A 197 -13.21 3.17 -6.65
CA ARG A 197 -13.71 3.72 -5.39
C ARG A 197 -14.62 2.70 -4.72
N TYR A 198 -14.37 2.46 -3.44
CA TYR A 198 -15.14 1.53 -2.63
C TYR A 198 -15.65 2.23 -1.38
N ILE A 199 -16.82 1.80 -0.91
CA ILE A 199 -17.28 2.13 0.43
C ILE A 199 -16.81 0.97 1.30
N GLU A 200 -15.92 1.27 2.21
CA GLU A 200 -15.35 0.31 3.16
C GLU A 200 -15.75 0.72 4.58
N PHE A 201 -15.74 -0.23 5.51
CA PHE A 201 -15.96 0.04 6.93
C PHE A 201 -15.02 -0.78 7.77
N PHE A 202 -14.71 -0.30 8.98
CA PHE A 202 -13.90 -1.07 9.90
C PHE A 202 -14.67 -2.28 10.42
N ALA A 203 -14.05 -3.45 10.37
CA ALA A 203 -14.51 -4.60 11.11
C ALA A 203 -14.29 -4.37 12.62
N PRO A 204 -15.08 -4.98 13.50
CA PRO A 204 -14.86 -4.91 14.94
C PRO A 204 -13.43 -5.30 15.30
N PHE A 205 -12.79 -4.51 16.17
CA PHE A 205 -11.44 -4.79 16.61
C PHE A 205 -11.39 -6.03 17.52
N ASP A 206 -12.40 -6.19 18.40
CA ASP A 206 -12.52 -7.39 19.21
C ASP A 206 -13.18 -8.51 18.42
N PHE A 207 -12.38 -9.46 17.97
CA PHE A 207 -12.82 -10.65 17.27
C PHE A 207 -13.24 -11.81 18.20
N GLY A 208 -13.40 -11.55 19.51
CA GLY A 208 -13.79 -12.57 20.48
C GLY A 208 -12.65 -13.50 20.88
N SER A 209 -12.96 -14.78 21.14
CA SER A 209 -12.02 -15.76 21.65
C SER A 209 -11.41 -16.70 20.59
N SER A 210 -12.00 -16.76 19.41
CA SER A 210 -11.56 -17.67 18.36
C SER A 210 -10.63 -16.98 17.37
N ALA A 211 -9.45 -17.56 17.13
CA ALA A 211 -8.49 -17.04 16.16
C ALA A 211 -9.04 -17.03 14.73
N GLU A 212 -10.00 -17.91 14.42
CA GLU A 212 -10.63 -17.97 13.10
C GLU A 212 -11.55 -16.76 12.79
N ASP A 213 -11.91 -15.98 13.82
CA ASP A 213 -12.72 -14.76 13.68
C ASP A 213 -11.87 -13.49 13.47
N ALA A 214 -10.55 -13.60 13.58
CA ALA A 214 -9.66 -12.47 13.44
C ALA A 214 -9.64 -11.92 12.02
N PHE A 215 -10.09 -10.67 11.85
CA PHE A 215 -10.17 -10.00 10.56
C PHE A 215 -9.17 -8.84 10.49
N PHE A 216 -7.98 -9.13 9.97
CA PHE A 216 -6.87 -8.15 9.86
C PHE A 216 -6.36 -8.03 8.43
N VAL A 217 -7.26 -7.70 7.52
CA VAL A 217 -6.98 -7.42 6.12
C VAL A 217 -7.80 -6.23 5.66
N ASP A 218 -7.32 -5.48 4.66
CA ASP A 218 -8.05 -4.36 4.08
C ASP A 218 -8.84 -4.79 2.85
N SER A 219 -9.95 -4.09 2.58
CA SER A 219 -10.85 -4.39 1.46
C SER A 219 -11.23 -5.87 1.39
N GLY A 220 -11.32 -6.50 2.56
CA GLY A 220 -11.43 -7.94 2.68
C GLY A 220 -12.85 -8.45 2.71
N LEU A 221 -12.99 -9.76 2.46
CA LEU A 221 -14.23 -10.52 2.58
C LEU A 221 -14.02 -11.75 3.45
N SER A 222 -15.12 -12.17 4.09
CA SER A 222 -15.16 -13.38 4.90
C SER A 222 -15.95 -14.46 4.19
N TYR A 223 -15.43 -15.67 4.23
CA TYR A 223 -16.14 -16.89 3.87
C TYR A 223 -16.47 -17.69 5.12
N THR A 224 -17.70 -18.17 5.23
CA THR A 224 -18.11 -19.16 6.23
C THR A 224 -19.08 -20.13 5.56
N GLY A 225 -18.73 -21.43 5.56
CA GLY A 225 -19.55 -22.40 4.86
C GLY A 225 -18.97 -23.82 4.89
N THR A 226 -19.42 -24.64 3.95
CA THR A 226 -18.87 -25.99 3.76
C THR A 226 -17.40 -25.92 3.34
N ALA A 227 -16.62 -26.93 3.74
CA ALA A 227 -15.19 -26.96 3.41
C ALA A 227 -14.96 -26.84 1.90
N ALA A 228 -14.27 -25.79 1.50
CA ALA A 228 -13.96 -25.46 0.10
C ALA A 228 -12.52 -25.00 -0.06
N THR A 229 -11.94 -25.20 -1.24
CA THR A 229 -10.62 -24.67 -1.63
C THR A 229 -10.72 -23.47 -2.56
N SER A 230 -11.85 -23.30 -3.26
CA SER A 230 -12.06 -22.15 -4.14
C SER A 230 -12.85 -21.07 -3.41
N MET A 231 -12.27 -19.86 -3.31
CA MET A 231 -12.88 -18.69 -2.71
C MET A 231 -13.17 -17.67 -3.80
N SER A 232 -14.44 -17.39 -4.04
CA SER A 232 -14.93 -16.47 -5.06
C SER A 232 -15.49 -15.17 -4.45
N GLY A 233 -15.94 -14.24 -5.32
CA GLY A 233 -16.48 -12.94 -4.88
C GLY A 233 -15.43 -11.83 -4.78
N LEU A 234 -14.19 -12.10 -5.19
CA LEU A 234 -13.05 -11.20 -5.07
C LEU A 234 -12.84 -10.31 -6.31
N ASN A 235 -13.89 -10.09 -7.12
CA ASN A 235 -13.78 -9.27 -8.35
C ASN A 235 -13.26 -7.85 -8.10
N HIS A 236 -13.51 -7.31 -6.91
CA HIS A 236 -13.03 -5.99 -6.50
C HIS A 236 -11.51 -5.95 -6.25
N LEU A 237 -10.86 -7.11 -6.12
CA LEU A 237 -9.43 -7.28 -5.92
C LEU A 237 -8.75 -8.00 -7.11
N GLU A 238 -9.37 -8.01 -8.29
CA GLU A 238 -8.82 -8.69 -9.47
C GLU A 238 -7.37 -8.26 -9.76
N GLY A 239 -6.48 -9.22 -9.96
CA GLY A 239 -5.06 -8.99 -10.21
C GLY A 239 -4.21 -8.68 -8.96
N GLU A 240 -4.84 -8.49 -7.79
CA GLU A 240 -4.14 -8.20 -6.55
C GLU A 240 -3.65 -9.48 -5.86
N VAL A 241 -2.56 -9.35 -5.12
CA VAL A 241 -2.07 -10.39 -4.22
C VAL A 241 -2.73 -10.18 -2.86
N VAL A 242 -3.47 -11.17 -2.41
CA VAL A 242 -4.22 -11.12 -1.15
C VAL A 242 -3.60 -12.00 -0.08
N SER A 243 -3.72 -11.56 1.16
CA SER A 243 -3.43 -12.33 2.36
C SER A 243 -4.69 -13.04 2.83
N THR A 244 -4.52 -14.22 3.39
CA THR A 244 -5.64 -15.06 3.79
C THR A 244 -5.39 -15.70 5.16
N LEU A 245 -6.38 -15.59 6.05
CA LEU A 245 -6.48 -16.38 7.27
C LEU A 245 -7.48 -17.52 7.03
N VAL A 246 -7.05 -18.75 7.21
CA VAL A 246 -7.86 -19.94 6.94
C VAL A 246 -8.01 -20.78 8.21
N ASN A 247 -9.24 -20.94 8.71
CA ASN A 247 -9.54 -21.70 9.93
C ASN A 247 -8.64 -21.27 11.12
N GLY A 248 -8.35 -19.98 11.24
CA GLY A 248 -7.52 -19.43 12.31
C GLY A 248 -6.00 -19.54 12.10
N ALA A 249 -5.54 -19.98 10.93
CA ALA A 249 -4.12 -20.06 10.58
C ALA A 249 -3.79 -19.23 9.34
N THR A 250 -2.58 -18.67 9.29
CA THR A 250 -2.11 -17.93 8.12
C THR A 250 -1.91 -18.89 6.93
N HIS A 251 -2.27 -18.41 5.74
CA HIS A 251 -2.13 -19.13 4.48
C HIS A 251 -1.18 -18.36 3.55
N PRO A 252 -0.40 -19.04 2.68
CA PRO A 252 0.40 -18.34 1.68
C PRO A 252 -0.43 -17.38 0.82
N ASN A 253 0.12 -16.22 0.52
CA ASN A 253 -0.53 -15.21 -0.31
C ASN A 253 -0.91 -15.79 -1.68
N LYS A 254 -2.05 -15.39 -2.22
CA LYS A 254 -2.56 -15.81 -3.53
C LYS A 254 -2.89 -14.60 -4.39
N ALA A 255 -2.68 -14.72 -5.70
CA ALA A 255 -3.15 -13.72 -6.65
C ALA A 255 -4.61 -14.00 -7.02
N VAL A 256 -5.44 -12.95 -7.05
CA VAL A 256 -6.83 -13.05 -7.48
C VAL A 256 -6.88 -13.12 -9.00
N ALA A 257 -7.54 -14.14 -9.53
CA ALA A 257 -7.76 -14.34 -10.95
C ALA A 257 -9.21 -14.73 -11.21
N SER A 258 -9.88 -14.04 -12.13
CA SER A 258 -11.31 -14.24 -12.43
C SER A 258 -12.19 -14.12 -11.19
N GLY A 259 -11.87 -13.17 -10.31
CA GLY A 259 -12.59 -12.90 -9.08
C GLY A 259 -12.49 -14.00 -8.02
N ALA A 260 -11.49 -14.87 -8.09
CA ALA A 260 -11.33 -16.00 -7.17
C ALA A 260 -9.85 -16.28 -6.84
N ILE A 261 -9.65 -17.02 -5.73
CA ILE A 261 -8.36 -17.65 -5.38
C ILE A 261 -8.56 -19.12 -5.12
N THR A 262 -7.49 -19.92 -5.25
CA THR A 262 -7.47 -21.32 -4.86
C THR A 262 -6.54 -21.52 -3.67
N LEU A 263 -7.08 -22.03 -2.57
CA LEU A 263 -6.34 -22.36 -1.35
C LEU A 263 -5.61 -23.71 -1.51
N ASP A 264 -4.52 -23.88 -0.78
CA ASP A 264 -3.74 -25.12 -0.77
C ASP A 264 -4.43 -26.23 0.05
N PHE A 265 -5.36 -25.84 0.93
CA PHE A 265 -6.19 -26.76 1.73
C PHE A 265 -7.60 -26.18 1.93
N SER A 266 -8.56 -27.03 2.26
CA SER A 266 -9.96 -26.62 2.39
C SER A 266 -10.20 -25.79 3.64
N ALA A 267 -11.04 -24.77 3.51
CA ALA A 267 -11.48 -23.88 4.56
C ALA A 267 -12.99 -23.97 4.80
N THR A 268 -13.40 -23.98 6.05
CA THR A 268 -14.77 -23.72 6.49
C THR A 268 -14.99 -22.26 6.83
N LYS A 269 -13.90 -21.58 7.21
CA LYS A 269 -13.86 -20.14 7.46
C LYS A 269 -12.58 -19.54 6.89
N ALA A 270 -12.70 -18.43 6.17
CA ALA A 270 -11.56 -17.71 5.64
C ALA A 270 -11.83 -16.21 5.60
N HIS A 271 -10.81 -15.42 5.93
CA HIS A 271 -10.78 -13.98 5.74
C HIS A 271 -9.72 -13.67 4.69
N ILE A 272 -10.12 -12.94 3.64
CA ILE A 272 -9.28 -12.73 2.45
C ILE A 272 -9.30 -11.25 2.12
N GLY A 273 -8.14 -10.63 1.96
CA GLY A 273 -8.06 -9.21 1.62
C GLY A 273 -6.63 -8.73 1.39
N LEU A 274 -6.49 -7.43 1.26
CA LEU A 274 -5.21 -6.78 1.02
C LEU A 274 -4.37 -6.78 2.29
N LEU A 275 -3.09 -7.13 2.15
CA LEU A 275 -2.11 -7.07 3.23
C LEU A 275 -1.81 -5.61 3.58
N TYR A 276 -1.76 -5.31 4.87
CA TYR A 276 -1.17 -4.07 5.39
C TYR A 276 -0.07 -4.37 6.41
N LYS A 277 0.78 -3.39 6.67
CA LYS A 277 1.87 -3.52 7.64
C LYS A 277 1.64 -2.59 8.83
N SER A 278 1.64 -3.16 10.02
CA SER A 278 1.62 -2.39 11.25
C SER A 278 3.04 -2.06 11.71
N THR A 279 3.28 -0.80 12.03
CA THR A 279 4.57 -0.33 12.56
C THR A 279 4.34 0.36 13.89
N LEU A 280 4.99 -0.15 14.93
CA LEU A 280 5.02 0.47 16.25
C LEU A 280 6.40 1.10 16.48
N GLN A 281 6.43 2.41 16.66
CA GLN A 281 7.63 3.12 17.07
C GLN A 281 7.45 3.61 18.50
N THR A 282 8.30 3.14 19.41
CA THR A 282 8.27 3.60 20.79
C THR A 282 8.78 5.03 20.90
N MET A 283 8.33 5.76 21.90
CA MET A 283 8.92 7.04 22.24
C MET A 283 10.39 6.88 22.67
N ARG A 284 11.13 7.99 22.62
CA ARG A 284 12.52 8.00 23.11
C ARG A 284 12.55 7.57 24.55
N ILE A 285 13.43 6.63 24.87
CA ILE A 285 13.61 6.17 26.25
C ILE A 285 14.21 7.31 27.05
N GLU A 286 13.47 7.80 28.02
CA GLU A 286 13.92 8.72 29.04
C GLU A 286 14.07 7.96 30.36
N ALA A 287 15.30 7.60 30.71
CA ALA A 287 15.61 7.07 32.03
C ALA A 287 15.96 8.27 32.92
N GLY A 288 15.02 8.72 33.72
CA GLY A 288 15.26 9.74 34.75
C GLY A 288 16.27 9.24 35.78
N GLY A 289 17.36 9.97 35.96
CA GLY A 289 18.32 9.76 37.02
C GLY A 289 18.38 10.96 37.95
N THR A 290 19.01 10.81 39.07
CA THR A 290 19.26 11.90 40.05
C THR A 290 20.04 13.09 39.46
N GLU A 291 20.65 12.89 38.30
CA GLU A 291 21.42 13.91 37.56
C GLU A 291 20.64 14.60 36.40
N GLY A 292 19.32 14.42 36.31
CA GLY A 292 18.48 15.08 35.32
C GLY A 292 18.15 14.20 34.08
N THR A 293 17.79 14.85 32.96
CA THR A 293 17.34 14.17 31.73
C THR A 293 18.45 13.33 31.07
N ALA A 294 18.05 12.21 30.48
CA ALA A 294 18.92 11.37 29.65
C ALA A 294 19.00 11.84 28.19
N GLN A 295 18.41 12.99 27.84
CA GLN A 295 18.50 13.58 26.52
C GLN A 295 19.97 13.96 26.19
N GLY A 296 20.43 13.58 25.00
CA GLY A 296 21.82 13.84 24.59
C GLY A 296 22.86 12.81 25.09
N LYS A 297 22.48 11.87 25.97
CA LYS A 297 23.38 10.78 26.40
C LYS A 297 23.30 9.61 25.42
N THR A 298 24.44 8.97 25.17
CA THR A 298 24.50 7.72 24.39
C THR A 298 23.78 6.60 25.15
N LYS A 299 22.84 5.95 24.49
CA LYS A 299 22.03 4.84 25.05
C LYS A 299 22.38 3.57 24.30
N ARG A 300 22.55 2.46 25.02
CA ARG A 300 22.74 1.13 24.44
C ARG A 300 21.62 0.22 24.91
N ILE A 301 20.81 -0.24 23.94
CA ILE A 301 19.80 -1.27 24.19
C ILE A 301 20.49 -2.61 23.98
N HIS A 302 20.52 -3.47 25.01
CA HIS A 302 21.14 -4.80 24.95
C HIS A 302 20.10 -5.91 24.89
N GLU A 303 18.87 -5.62 25.27
CA GLU A 303 17.76 -6.59 25.24
C GLU A 303 16.44 -5.87 25.03
N VAL A 304 15.56 -6.47 24.24
CA VAL A 304 14.17 -6.05 24.05
C VAL A 304 13.29 -7.26 24.30
N VAL A 305 12.40 -7.16 25.28
CA VAL A 305 11.41 -8.20 25.58
C VAL A 305 10.05 -7.75 25.09
N LEU A 306 9.44 -8.53 24.18
CA LEU A 306 8.10 -8.30 23.67
C LEU A 306 7.13 -9.28 24.34
N ARG A 307 6.08 -8.76 24.95
CA ARG A 307 4.96 -9.56 25.42
C ARG A 307 3.81 -9.40 24.44
N LEU A 308 3.54 -10.47 23.71
CA LEU A 308 2.47 -10.50 22.70
C LEU A 308 1.23 -11.18 23.30
N PHE A 309 0.06 -10.74 22.85
CA PHE A 309 -1.23 -11.27 23.27
C PHE A 309 -2.09 -11.54 22.04
N ARG A 310 -2.66 -12.74 21.94
CA ARG A 310 -3.50 -13.19 20.82
C ARG A 310 -2.84 -12.93 19.44
N THR A 311 -1.60 -13.36 19.27
CA THR A 311 -0.90 -13.34 17.99
C THR A 311 -1.17 -14.63 17.22
N ILE A 312 -1.35 -14.51 15.90
CA ILE A 312 -1.59 -15.61 14.98
C ILE A 312 -0.37 -15.76 14.08
#